data_86f8ea0eb3e99cd3212a962d0fe6a4df
#
_entry.id   86f8ea0eb3e99cd3212a962d0fe6a4df
#
_cell.length_a   1.000
_cell.length_b   1.000
_cell.length_c   1.000
_cell.angle_alpha   90.00
_cell.angle_beta   90.00
_cell.angle_gamma   90.00
#
_symmetry.space_group_name_H-M   'P 1'
#
loop_
_entity.id
_entity.type
_entity.pdbx_description
1 polymer ?
#
loop_
_entity_poly.entity_id
_entity_poly.type
_entity_poly.pdbx_seq_one_letter_code
_entity_poly.pdbx_strand_id
1 'polypeptide(L)'
;MKTTKLLIISILSFSLSNIQIYAQENISLKNDIFSGVNGQIYNPTHFLYNPNKWDTNLIGGDISFNNNYGYISQQSVLGALKNNPQGFSLKKNITGENSDNIQDFYPPNNYFYYGNLDILSPAVTIKFPIKNTIVSTGIFSRQRAISGEENINSNFYYHNFTSKGISNITELPKVKTSFANWNEIGINTALVLKNTGEYQSYIGTNIKILLGFDGGVIDSKHTIYINKLRDAINSINIADITANYDIDASFTTAYDFENKKYSFKNQGQGLGLDLGFTYMKNRYHENSEREYLYDYKIDVSLLDFGKINFNGEVHNFKGNPIFLSSYKPFGKNNSPSEFMQSMSQKVYGNLTQSIQNQEFEIGLPTMLNISFSKSTSDNTYLTGGISQRVPIFKNSLKKANNIYINYGYYKDFIGLATSFSLYNYKIPQFGGYIRIGGLYLGSDNLLPLIIKQRKLHSFDFYFGLKLFPFWNNDAKRRWKSKCCD
;
A
#
# COMPACT_ATOMS: atom_id res chain seq x y z
N MET A 1 -2.58 26.59 -38.85
CA MET A 1 -2.38 26.49 -37.36
C MET A 1 -3.54 25.84 -36.58
N LYS A 2 -4.79 25.83 -37.04
CA LYS A 2 -5.91 25.15 -36.32
C LYS A 2 -5.94 23.62 -36.52
N THR A 3 -5.52 23.11 -37.66
CA THR A 3 -5.51 21.67 -37.99
C THR A 3 -4.42 20.89 -37.26
N THR A 4 -3.27 21.48 -36.97
CA THR A 4 -2.17 20.84 -36.25
C THR A 4 -2.49 20.63 -34.75
N LYS A 5 -3.28 21.55 -34.15
CA LYS A 5 -3.72 21.40 -32.74
C LYS A 5 -4.76 20.29 -32.59
N LEU A 6 -5.65 20.10 -33.58
CA LEU A 6 -6.61 19.00 -33.55
C LEU A 6 -5.93 17.64 -33.74
N LEU A 7 -4.89 17.56 -34.54
CA LEU A 7 -4.14 16.31 -34.75
C LEU A 7 -3.37 15.88 -33.50
N ILE A 8 -2.78 16.82 -32.76
CA ILE A 8 -2.08 16.55 -31.50
C ILE A 8 -3.07 16.11 -30.45
N ILE A 9 -4.26 16.69 -30.35
CA ILE A 9 -5.32 16.27 -29.41
C ILE A 9 -5.87 14.89 -29.79
N SER A 10 -6.03 14.58 -31.08
CA SER A 10 -6.49 13.26 -31.51
C SER A 10 -5.42 12.17 -31.33
N ILE A 11 -4.15 12.46 -31.50
CA ILE A 11 -3.04 11.53 -31.24
C ILE A 11 -2.91 11.28 -29.73
N LEU A 12 -3.04 12.32 -28.88
CA LEU A 12 -3.10 12.15 -27.43
C LEU A 12 -4.32 11.36 -26.97
N SER A 13 -5.50 11.56 -27.58
CA SER A 13 -6.71 10.80 -27.22
C SER A 13 -6.66 9.35 -27.71
N PHE A 14 -5.96 9.05 -28.79
CA PHE A 14 -5.81 7.68 -29.31
C PHE A 14 -4.75 6.87 -28.56
N SER A 15 -3.71 7.52 -28.04
CA SER A 15 -2.70 6.87 -27.19
C SER A 15 -3.19 6.60 -25.76
N LEU A 16 -4.19 7.35 -25.26
CA LEU A 16 -4.76 7.18 -23.92
C LEU A 16 -5.75 6.00 -23.79
N SER A 17 -6.26 5.47 -24.91
CA SER A 17 -7.27 4.39 -24.88
C SER A 17 -6.73 3.00 -24.47
N ASN A 18 -5.42 2.79 -24.43
CA ASN A 18 -4.76 1.54 -24.06
C ASN A 18 -3.83 1.64 -22.85
N ILE A 19 -3.78 2.79 -22.17
CA ILE A 19 -2.93 2.98 -20.99
C ILE A 19 -3.66 2.40 -19.79
N GLN A 20 -3.13 1.32 -19.22
CA GLN A 20 -3.56 0.74 -17.95
C GLN A 20 -2.83 1.49 -16.81
N ILE A 21 -3.59 2.10 -15.92
CA ILE A 21 -3.09 3.08 -14.94
C ILE A 21 -3.32 2.58 -13.52
N TYR A 22 -2.30 2.66 -12.61
CA TYR A 22 -2.30 2.06 -11.25
C TYR A 22 -1.51 2.91 -10.22
N ALA A 23 -1.90 2.97 -8.94
CA ALA A 23 -1.19 3.75 -7.91
C ALA A 23 -1.22 3.21 -6.47
N GLN A 24 -0.29 3.69 -5.60
CA GLN A 24 -0.28 3.41 -4.15
C GLN A 24 0.77 4.23 -3.36
N GLU A 25 0.75 5.58 -3.34
CA GLU A 25 1.81 6.30 -2.59
C GLU A 25 1.38 7.61 -1.96
N ASN A 26 0.11 8.03 -2.13
CA ASN A 26 -0.36 9.35 -1.68
C ASN A 26 0.58 10.49 -2.13
N ILE A 27 0.99 10.42 -3.42
CA ILE A 27 2.07 11.23 -3.97
C ILE A 27 1.81 12.72 -3.72
N SER A 28 0.61 13.19 -3.98
CA SER A 28 0.29 14.60 -3.84
C SER A 28 0.17 15.02 -2.38
N LEU A 29 -0.35 14.18 -1.49
CA LEU A 29 -0.46 14.45 -0.06
C LEU A 29 0.92 14.59 0.60
N LYS A 30 1.86 13.68 0.31
CA LYS A 30 3.22 13.71 0.88
C LYS A 30 4.04 14.93 0.42
N ASN A 31 3.66 15.54 -0.72
CA ASN A 31 4.31 16.72 -1.27
C ASN A 31 3.62 18.04 -0.88
N ASP A 32 2.41 17.99 -0.30
CA ASP A 32 1.76 19.21 0.22
C ASP A 32 2.46 19.69 1.48
N ILE A 33 3.03 20.90 1.42
CA ILE A 33 3.73 21.53 2.56
C ILE A 33 2.83 21.72 3.78
N PHE A 34 1.51 21.73 3.60
CA PHE A 34 0.51 21.83 4.67
C PHE A 34 -0.05 20.47 5.09
N SER A 35 0.49 19.34 4.63
CA SER A 35 0.00 18.01 5.05
C SER A 35 0.20 17.72 6.53
N GLY A 36 1.12 18.44 7.20
CA GLY A 36 1.27 18.41 8.65
C GLY A 36 1.66 17.03 9.17
N VAL A 37 0.90 16.54 10.17
CA VAL A 37 1.13 15.21 10.75
C VAL A 37 0.97 14.08 9.72
N ASN A 38 0.14 14.26 8.69
CA ASN A 38 0.00 13.29 7.61
C ASN A 38 1.29 13.19 6.76
N GLY A 39 2.03 14.28 6.60
CA GLY A 39 3.32 14.27 5.91
C GLY A 39 4.43 13.57 6.68
N GLN A 40 4.39 13.57 8.02
CA GLN A 40 5.41 12.95 8.87
C GLN A 40 5.47 11.42 8.72
N ILE A 41 4.39 10.77 8.33
CA ILE A 41 4.38 9.31 8.07
C ILE A 41 5.13 8.93 6.79
N TYR A 42 5.42 9.91 5.90
CA TYR A 42 6.19 9.72 4.66
C TYR A 42 7.62 10.29 4.76
N ASN A 43 7.81 11.32 5.58
CA ASN A 43 9.13 11.84 5.94
C ASN A 43 9.07 12.44 7.36
N PRO A 44 9.76 11.85 8.34
CA PRO A 44 9.75 12.33 9.73
C PRO A 44 10.09 13.80 9.92
N THR A 45 10.82 14.44 8.99
CA THR A 45 11.18 15.86 9.06
C THR A 45 10.09 16.80 8.55
N HIS A 46 9.02 16.28 7.95
CA HIS A 46 8.05 17.06 7.17
C HIS A 46 7.47 18.25 7.93
N PHE A 47 7.19 18.10 9.21
CA PHE A 47 6.54 19.17 9.98
C PHE A 47 7.47 20.35 10.29
N LEU A 48 8.79 20.19 10.22
CA LEU A 48 9.72 21.30 10.50
C LEU A 48 9.59 22.44 9.49
N TYR A 49 9.37 22.14 8.23
CA TYR A 49 9.17 23.16 7.20
C TYR A 49 7.68 23.50 6.92
N ASN A 50 6.75 22.84 7.61
CA ASN A 50 5.34 23.24 7.58
C ASN A 50 5.20 24.62 8.28
N PRO A 51 4.39 25.56 7.75
CA PRO A 51 4.25 26.89 8.33
C PRO A 51 3.55 26.91 9.69
N ASN A 52 2.81 25.87 10.04
CA ASN A 52 2.03 25.83 11.27
C ASN A 52 2.87 25.45 12.49
N LYS A 53 2.50 25.91 13.67
CA LYS A 53 3.10 25.53 14.95
C LYS A 53 2.60 24.19 15.48
N TRP A 54 1.38 23.83 15.13
CA TRP A 54 0.72 22.58 15.48
C TRP A 54 -0.18 22.10 14.34
N ASP A 55 -0.41 20.82 14.30
CA ASP A 55 -1.31 20.18 13.36
C ASP A 55 -1.91 18.92 14.02
N THR A 56 -3.17 18.66 13.78
CA THR A 56 -3.89 17.52 14.34
C THR A 56 -4.67 16.83 13.25
N ASN A 57 -4.39 15.56 13.00
CA ASN A 57 -5.25 14.70 12.21
C ASN A 57 -6.39 14.18 13.08
N LEU A 58 -7.61 14.28 12.64
CA LEU A 58 -8.77 13.66 13.29
C LEU A 58 -8.96 12.24 12.77
N ILE A 59 -8.92 12.08 11.45
CA ILE A 59 -8.96 10.81 10.76
C ILE A 59 -8.37 10.99 9.37
N GLY A 60 -7.59 10.02 8.92
CA GLY A 60 -7.14 9.88 7.54
C GLY A 60 -7.22 8.42 7.12
N GLY A 61 -7.44 8.18 5.85
CA GLY A 61 -7.51 6.82 5.32
C GLY A 61 -6.98 6.76 3.90
N ASP A 62 -6.35 5.64 3.61
CA ASP A 62 -5.89 5.24 2.28
C ASP A 62 -6.30 3.80 2.04
N ILE A 63 -6.98 3.57 0.94
CA ILE A 63 -7.33 2.23 0.48
C ILE A 63 -6.95 2.10 -0.98
N SER A 64 -6.19 1.06 -1.26
CA SER A 64 -5.75 0.79 -2.61
C SER A 64 -5.66 -0.70 -2.89
N PHE A 65 -5.98 -1.07 -4.12
CA PHE A 65 -5.86 -2.42 -4.63
C PHE A 65 -5.44 -2.42 -6.08
N ASN A 66 -4.57 -3.34 -6.42
CA ASN A 66 -4.03 -3.46 -7.76
C ASN A 66 -3.65 -4.90 -8.09
N ASN A 67 -4.05 -5.37 -9.25
CA ASN A 67 -3.70 -6.70 -9.73
C ASN A 67 -3.71 -6.77 -11.26
N ASN A 68 -3.12 -7.82 -11.82
CA ASN A 68 -3.19 -8.11 -13.24
C ASN A 68 -3.78 -9.50 -13.55
N TYR A 69 -4.51 -10.11 -12.61
CA TYR A 69 -5.12 -11.41 -12.84
C TYR A 69 -6.63 -11.35 -13.04
N GLY A 70 -7.34 -10.44 -12.40
CA GLY A 70 -8.78 -10.31 -12.52
C GLY A 70 -9.24 -8.87 -12.72
N TYR A 71 -10.35 -8.66 -13.40
CA TYR A 71 -10.94 -7.36 -13.66
C TYR A 71 -12.46 -7.39 -13.69
N ILE A 72 -13.08 -6.25 -13.45
CA ILE A 72 -14.50 -6.03 -13.65
C ILE A 72 -14.67 -5.32 -14.99
N SER A 73 -15.51 -5.92 -15.88
CA SER A 73 -15.70 -5.38 -17.22
C SER A 73 -16.59 -4.14 -17.22
N GLN A 74 -16.21 -3.13 -18.01
CA GLN A 74 -17.07 -1.99 -18.33
C GLN A 74 -17.59 -1.20 -17.12
N GLN A 75 -16.75 -1.00 -16.08
CA GLN A 75 -17.13 -0.31 -14.85
C GLN A 75 -16.11 0.77 -14.45
N SER A 76 -16.56 1.76 -13.64
CA SER A 76 -15.72 2.58 -12.77
C SER A 76 -15.88 2.10 -11.32
N VAL A 77 -14.97 2.49 -10.41
CA VAL A 77 -15.10 2.12 -9.00
C VAL A 77 -16.41 2.63 -8.41
N LEU A 78 -16.73 3.90 -8.62
CA LEU A 78 -18.00 4.49 -8.15
C LEU A 78 -19.23 3.82 -8.77
N GLY A 79 -19.17 3.48 -10.07
CA GLY A 79 -20.23 2.75 -10.75
C GLY A 79 -20.42 1.33 -10.20
N ALA A 80 -19.31 0.64 -9.94
CA ALA A 80 -19.31 -0.71 -9.40
C ALA A 80 -19.86 -0.75 -7.95
N LEU A 81 -19.49 0.21 -7.10
CA LEU A 81 -20.04 0.34 -5.73
C LEU A 81 -21.53 0.66 -5.76
N LYS A 82 -21.98 1.53 -6.67
CA LYS A 82 -23.42 1.86 -6.83
C LYS A 82 -24.24 0.65 -7.25
N ASN A 83 -23.70 -0.18 -8.15
CA ASN A 83 -24.41 -1.34 -8.69
C ASN A 83 -24.35 -2.57 -7.77
N ASN A 84 -23.37 -2.64 -6.88
CA ASN A 84 -23.15 -3.74 -5.94
C ASN A 84 -22.89 -3.23 -4.52
N PRO A 85 -23.89 -2.64 -3.85
CA PRO A 85 -23.70 -2.03 -2.53
C PRO A 85 -23.34 -3.04 -1.43
N GLN A 86 -23.55 -4.35 -1.67
CA GLN A 86 -23.15 -5.42 -0.76
C GLN A 86 -21.70 -5.92 -0.97
N GLY A 87 -20.93 -5.25 -1.84
CA GLY A 87 -19.56 -5.61 -2.17
C GLY A 87 -19.45 -6.63 -3.31
N PHE A 88 -18.21 -6.88 -3.73
CA PHE A 88 -17.90 -7.82 -4.81
C PHE A 88 -17.74 -9.22 -4.22
N SER A 89 -18.64 -10.14 -4.57
CA SER A 89 -18.48 -11.55 -4.24
C SER A 89 -17.56 -12.22 -5.26
N LEU A 90 -16.42 -12.73 -4.80
CA LEU A 90 -15.58 -13.68 -5.53
C LEU A 90 -16.23 -15.08 -5.59
N LYS A 91 -17.55 -15.17 -5.69
CA LYS A 91 -18.22 -16.44 -5.91
C LYS A 91 -17.95 -16.91 -7.34
N LYS A 92 -16.80 -17.52 -7.54
CA LYS A 92 -16.63 -18.43 -8.66
C LYS A 92 -17.27 -19.75 -8.25
N ASN A 93 -18.40 -20.08 -8.85
CA ASN A 93 -18.92 -21.41 -8.72
C ASN A 93 -17.91 -22.39 -9.32
N ILE A 94 -17.57 -23.43 -8.58
CA ILE A 94 -16.70 -24.53 -9.02
C ILE A 94 -17.27 -25.21 -10.28
N THR A 95 -18.53 -24.98 -10.60
CA THR A 95 -19.27 -25.48 -11.77
C THR A 95 -19.03 -24.71 -13.08
N GLY A 96 -18.19 -23.67 -13.08
CA GLY A 96 -17.81 -22.98 -14.32
C GLY A 96 -18.80 -21.96 -14.87
N GLU A 97 -19.89 -21.73 -14.20
CA GLU A 97 -20.81 -20.62 -14.55
C GLU A 97 -20.20 -19.31 -14.01
N ASN A 98 -20.03 -18.36 -14.91
CA ASN A 98 -19.53 -17.03 -14.59
C ASN A 98 -20.46 -16.36 -13.58
N SER A 99 -20.01 -16.18 -12.35
CA SER A 99 -20.65 -15.19 -11.50
C SER A 99 -20.21 -13.83 -12.03
N ASP A 100 -21.12 -13.17 -12.60
CA ASP A 100 -21.25 -12.09 -13.54
C ASP A 100 -20.29 -10.88 -13.50
N ASN A 101 -19.36 -10.77 -12.55
CA ASN A 101 -18.69 -9.48 -12.35
C ASN A 101 -17.17 -9.50 -12.45
N ILE A 102 -16.49 -10.63 -12.26
CA ILE A 102 -15.03 -10.68 -12.32
C ILE A 102 -14.56 -11.64 -13.43
N GLN A 103 -13.80 -11.09 -14.37
CA GLN A 103 -13.21 -11.80 -15.50
C GLN A 103 -11.70 -11.94 -15.32
N ASP A 104 -11.14 -13.00 -15.91
CA ASP A 104 -9.69 -13.26 -15.86
C ASP A 104 -8.97 -12.59 -17.03
N PHE A 105 -7.79 -12.01 -16.76
CA PHE A 105 -6.95 -11.45 -17.81
C PHE A 105 -6.29 -12.48 -18.72
N TYR A 106 -6.04 -13.67 -18.19
CA TYR A 106 -5.25 -14.73 -18.85
C TYR A 106 -3.92 -14.21 -19.44
N PRO A 107 -3.08 -13.46 -18.70
CA PRO A 107 -1.84 -13.01 -19.24
C PRO A 107 -0.90 -14.19 -19.44
N PRO A 108 -0.05 -14.15 -20.49
CA PRO A 108 0.96 -15.18 -20.70
C PRO A 108 2.13 -15.09 -19.70
N ASN A 109 2.18 -14.02 -18.92
CA ASN A 109 3.26 -13.67 -18.01
C ASN A 109 2.86 -13.82 -16.54
N ASN A 110 3.80 -13.56 -15.65
CA ASN A 110 3.61 -13.61 -14.21
C ASN A 110 2.56 -12.60 -13.72
N TYR A 111 1.79 -13.04 -12.75
CA TYR A 111 0.82 -12.21 -12.05
C TYR A 111 1.46 -11.45 -10.91
N PHE A 112 0.79 -10.38 -10.53
CA PHE A 112 1.03 -9.67 -9.27
C PHE A 112 -0.30 -9.20 -8.67
N TYR A 113 -0.29 -8.95 -7.37
CA TYR A 113 -1.31 -8.16 -6.69
C TYR A 113 -0.68 -7.37 -5.55
N TYR A 114 -1.28 -6.24 -5.22
CA TYR A 114 -0.97 -5.41 -4.06
C TYR A 114 -2.27 -4.88 -3.48
N GLY A 115 -2.44 -5.05 -2.17
CA GLY A 115 -3.54 -4.48 -1.40
C GLY A 115 -2.99 -3.72 -0.21
N ASN A 116 -3.49 -2.53 0.03
CA ASN A 116 -3.14 -1.68 1.16
C ASN A 116 -4.40 -1.05 1.74
N LEU A 117 -4.51 -1.10 3.05
CA LEU A 117 -5.42 -0.32 3.86
C LEU A 117 -4.59 0.36 4.94
N ASP A 118 -4.77 1.65 5.08
CA ASP A 118 -4.03 2.49 6.00
C ASP A 118 -4.96 3.53 6.60
N ILE A 119 -5.15 3.50 7.89
CA ILE A 119 -6.03 4.44 8.61
C ILE A 119 -5.20 5.15 9.67
N LEU A 120 -4.94 6.43 9.46
CA LEU A 120 -4.35 7.29 10.47
C LEU A 120 -5.45 7.78 11.42
N SER A 121 -5.42 7.28 12.64
CA SER A 121 -6.29 7.68 13.75
C SER A 121 -5.92 9.09 14.25
N PRO A 122 -6.59 9.63 15.26
CA PRO A 122 -6.20 10.91 15.83
C PRO A 122 -4.71 10.98 16.14
N ALA A 123 -4.07 12.02 15.63
CA ALA A 123 -2.64 12.24 15.74
C ALA A 123 -2.37 13.73 15.90
N VAL A 124 -1.34 14.10 16.62
CA VAL A 124 -0.99 15.50 16.88
C VAL A 124 0.51 15.69 16.74
N THR A 125 0.90 16.83 16.20
CA THR A 125 2.28 17.28 16.14
C THR A 125 2.37 18.76 16.50
N ILE A 126 3.46 19.11 17.17
CA ILE A 126 3.79 20.49 17.57
C ILE A 126 5.24 20.77 17.24
N LYS A 127 5.58 22.04 17.04
CA LYS A 127 6.96 22.48 16.96
C LYS A 127 7.22 23.70 17.84
N PHE A 128 8.40 23.75 18.44
CA PHE A 128 8.80 24.77 19.36
C PHE A 128 10.33 24.95 19.37
N PRO A 129 10.83 26.14 19.74
CA PRO A 129 12.24 26.38 19.86
C PRO A 129 12.81 25.74 21.14
N ILE A 130 13.97 25.12 21.02
CA ILE A 130 14.81 24.66 22.16
C ILE A 130 16.19 25.27 21.98
N LYS A 131 16.56 26.20 22.88
CA LYS A 131 17.82 26.95 22.74
C LYS A 131 17.91 27.58 21.32
N ASN A 132 18.92 27.19 20.57
CA ASN A 132 19.21 27.72 19.24
C ASN A 132 18.67 26.87 18.08
N THR A 133 17.81 25.87 18.34
CA THR A 133 17.23 25.02 17.30
C THR A 133 15.72 24.92 17.43
N ILE A 134 15.05 24.51 16.35
CA ILE A 134 13.63 24.21 16.34
C ILE A 134 13.48 22.68 16.34
N VAL A 135 12.62 22.20 17.22
CA VAL A 135 12.27 20.78 17.34
C VAL A 135 10.78 20.60 17.04
N SER A 136 10.44 19.58 16.31
CA SER A 136 9.07 19.10 16.23
C SER A 136 8.94 17.76 16.93
N THR A 137 7.80 17.53 17.59
CA THR A 137 7.45 16.24 18.15
C THR A 137 5.96 15.97 17.96
N GLY A 138 5.59 14.71 17.87
CA GLY A 138 4.20 14.31 17.70
C GLY A 138 3.97 12.86 18.10
N ILE A 139 2.70 12.54 18.29
CA ILE A 139 2.23 11.17 18.53
C ILE A 139 1.18 10.82 17.49
N PHE A 140 1.17 9.58 17.07
CA PHE A 140 0.19 9.07 16.11
C PHE A 140 -0.17 7.61 16.39
N SER A 141 -1.35 7.23 15.98
CA SER A 141 -1.78 5.83 15.90
C SER A 141 -2.27 5.55 14.49
N ARG A 142 -1.92 4.36 13.97
CA ARG A 142 -2.17 4.01 12.58
C ARG A 142 -2.50 2.54 12.46
N GLN A 143 -3.66 2.22 11.88
CA GLN A 143 -4.05 0.86 11.56
C GLN A 143 -3.68 0.55 10.12
N ARG A 144 -3.01 -0.59 9.90
CA ARG A 144 -2.55 -0.98 8.56
C ARG A 144 -2.86 -2.44 8.27
N ALA A 145 -3.24 -2.70 7.02
CA ALA A 145 -3.32 -4.05 6.49
C ALA A 145 -2.67 -4.07 5.09
N ILE A 146 -1.67 -4.91 4.92
CA ILE A 146 -0.92 -5.00 3.67
C ILE A 146 -0.81 -6.46 3.24
N SER A 147 -1.07 -6.68 1.95
CA SER A 147 -0.81 -7.95 1.28
C SER A 147 -0.31 -7.68 -0.13
N GLY A 148 0.72 -8.37 -0.56
CA GLY A 148 1.24 -8.17 -1.90
C GLY A 148 2.18 -9.29 -2.34
N GLU A 149 2.13 -9.61 -3.63
CA GLU A 149 3.01 -10.59 -4.25
C GLU A 149 3.28 -10.24 -5.71
N GLU A 150 4.45 -10.64 -6.18
CA GLU A 150 4.90 -10.49 -7.55
C GLU A 150 5.36 -11.83 -8.12
N ASN A 151 5.44 -11.89 -9.43
CA ASN A 151 5.96 -13.04 -10.16
C ASN A 151 5.23 -14.35 -9.88
N ILE A 152 3.94 -14.27 -9.56
CA ILE A 152 3.08 -15.45 -9.46
C ILE A 152 2.89 -15.99 -10.87
N ASN A 153 3.30 -17.24 -11.09
CA ASN A 153 3.16 -17.86 -12.41
C ASN A 153 1.68 -17.99 -12.81
N SER A 154 1.35 -17.65 -14.05
CA SER A 154 -0.01 -17.71 -14.59
C SER A 154 -0.62 -19.12 -14.50
N ASN A 155 0.18 -20.16 -14.59
CA ASN A 155 -0.30 -21.53 -14.47
C ASN A 155 -0.88 -21.83 -13.07
N PHE A 156 -0.32 -21.27 -12.01
CA PHE A 156 -0.86 -21.43 -10.66
C PHE A 156 -2.30 -20.94 -10.54
N TYR A 157 -2.58 -19.77 -11.09
CA TYR A 157 -3.92 -19.20 -11.09
C TYR A 157 -4.86 -19.98 -12.01
N TYR A 158 -4.42 -20.26 -13.24
CA TYR A 158 -5.22 -20.95 -14.24
C TYR A 158 -5.72 -22.31 -13.75
N HIS A 159 -4.86 -23.10 -13.13
CA HIS A 159 -5.21 -24.43 -12.63
C HIS A 159 -6.15 -24.40 -11.42
N ASN A 160 -6.09 -23.37 -10.59
CA ASN A 160 -6.91 -23.30 -9.39
C ASN A 160 -8.31 -22.69 -9.63
N PHE A 161 -8.46 -21.85 -10.67
CA PHE A 161 -9.66 -21.04 -10.83
C PHE A 161 -10.40 -21.22 -12.15
N THR A 162 -9.89 -21.98 -13.10
CA THR A 162 -10.59 -22.24 -14.36
C THR A 162 -11.17 -23.64 -14.39
N SER A 163 -12.42 -23.74 -14.91
CA SER A 163 -13.12 -25.00 -15.13
C SER A 163 -12.68 -25.75 -16.40
N LYS A 164 -11.82 -25.15 -17.23
CA LYS A 164 -11.32 -25.81 -18.44
C LYS A 164 -10.32 -26.86 -18.04
N GLY A 165 -10.72 -28.11 -18.17
CA GLY A 165 -9.88 -29.26 -17.89
C GLY A 165 -8.60 -29.23 -18.72
N ILE A 166 -7.47 -29.24 -18.05
CA ILE A 166 -6.16 -29.40 -18.65
C ILE A 166 -5.62 -30.74 -18.18
N SER A 167 -5.26 -31.54 -19.14
CA SER A 167 -4.89 -32.92 -18.90
C SER A 167 -3.43 -33.14 -18.49
N ASN A 168 -2.58 -32.14 -18.55
CA ASN A 168 -1.15 -32.29 -18.24
C ASN A 168 -0.61 -31.08 -17.51
N ILE A 169 0.34 -31.33 -16.63
CA ILE A 169 0.81 -30.41 -15.66
C ILE A 169 2.14 -29.88 -15.93
N THR A 170 2.20 -28.69 -15.44
CA THR A 170 3.35 -27.85 -15.48
C THR A 170 3.92 -27.66 -14.08
N GLU A 171 5.19 -27.68 -14.00
CA GLU A 171 6.00 -27.20 -12.89
C GLU A 171 5.57 -25.81 -12.44
N LEU A 172 5.18 -25.66 -11.19
CA LEU A 172 4.86 -24.35 -10.62
C LEU A 172 6.12 -23.77 -9.97
N PRO A 173 6.50 -22.55 -10.32
CA PRO A 173 7.66 -21.91 -9.70
C PRO A 173 7.40 -21.60 -8.24
N LYS A 174 8.47 -21.29 -7.52
CA LYS A 174 8.41 -20.84 -6.14
C LYS A 174 7.50 -19.63 -6.01
N VAL A 175 6.59 -19.68 -5.02
CA VAL A 175 5.71 -18.55 -4.65
C VAL A 175 5.91 -18.28 -3.17
N LYS A 176 6.16 -17.01 -2.84
CA LYS A 176 6.26 -16.59 -1.45
C LYS A 176 5.41 -15.34 -1.25
N THR A 177 4.35 -15.47 -0.48
CA THR A 177 3.44 -14.38 -0.16
C THR A 177 3.37 -14.13 1.34
N SER A 178 3.20 -12.87 1.73
CA SER A 178 3.02 -12.44 3.10
C SER A 178 1.89 -11.43 3.20
N PHE A 179 1.14 -11.52 4.28
CA PHE A 179 0.15 -10.49 4.63
C PHE A 179 0.21 -10.22 6.14
N ALA A 180 -0.11 -9.01 6.54
CA ALA A 180 -0.30 -8.65 7.93
C ALA A 180 -1.31 -7.53 8.10
N ASN A 181 -1.99 -7.56 9.26
CA ASN A 181 -2.85 -6.51 9.78
C ASN A 181 -2.35 -6.15 11.19
N TRP A 182 -2.02 -4.87 11.40
CA TRP A 182 -1.43 -4.42 12.65
C TRP A 182 -1.76 -2.97 12.95
N ASN A 183 -1.64 -2.58 14.21
CA ASN A 183 -1.67 -1.19 14.65
C ASN A 183 -0.26 -0.69 14.97
N GLU A 184 0.01 0.57 14.66
CA GLU A 184 1.22 1.30 15.03
C GLU A 184 0.86 2.40 16.02
N ILE A 185 1.60 2.47 17.12
CA ILE A 185 1.61 3.64 18.01
C ILE A 185 3.01 4.24 17.90
N GLY A 186 3.09 5.46 17.38
CA GLY A 186 4.37 6.07 17.05
C GLY A 186 4.58 7.42 17.69
N ILE A 187 5.85 7.73 17.95
CA ILE A 187 6.33 9.04 18.35
C ILE A 187 7.23 9.57 17.24
N ASN A 188 6.90 10.75 16.74
CA ASN A 188 7.77 11.50 15.84
C ASN A 188 8.66 12.45 16.62
N THR A 189 9.91 12.59 16.21
CA THR A 189 10.80 13.67 16.66
C THR A 189 11.70 14.09 15.50
N ALA A 190 11.78 15.40 15.27
CA ALA A 190 12.68 15.96 14.27
C ALA A 190 13.27 17.28 14.75
N LEU A 191 14.44 17.62 14.23
CA LEU A 191 15.17 18.83 14.61
C LEU A 191 15.90 19.47 13.42
N VAL A 192 16.13 20.77 13.52
CA VAL A 192 16.96 21.52 12.58
C VAL A 192 18.41 21.26 12.91
N LEU A 193 19.17 20.64 11.97
CA LEU A 193 20.61 20.38 12.13
C LEU A 193 21.42 21.65 11.85
N LYS A 194 21.09 22.34 10.78
CA LYS A 194 21.80 23.54 10.33
C LYS A 194 20.82 24.54 9.73
N ASN A 195 20.98 25.79 10.10
CA ASN A 195 20.28 26.93 9.50
C ASN A 195 21.28 28.06 9.28
N THR A 196 21.52 28.40 8.02
CA THR A 196 22.41 29.52 7.62
C THR A 196 21.61 30.70 7.09
N GLY A 197 20.26 30.67 7.25
CA GLY A 197 19.37 31.63 6.59
C GLY A 197 19.10 31.25 5.13
N GLU A 198 20.12 31.00 4.33
CA GLU A 198 19.97 30.58 2.92
C GLU A 198 19.68 29.07 2.79
N TYR A 199 20.32 28.24 3.60
CA TYR A 199 20.19 26.77 3.56
C TYR A 199 19.76 26.23 4.90
N GLN A 200 18.88 25.24 4.87
CA GLN A 200 18.42 24.53 6.06
C GLN A 200 18.55 23.02 5.85
N SER A 201 18.92 22.31 6.91
CA SER A 201 18.91 20.85 6.91
C SER A 201 18.24 20.32 8.17
N TYR A 202 17.50 19.23 8.02
CA TYR A 202 16.67 18.62 9.04
C TYR A 202 16.94 17.13 9.14
N ILE A 203 16.83 16.58 10.35
CA ILE A 203 16.80 15.15 10.59
C ILE A 203 15.60 14.80 11.45
N GLY A 204 15.01 13.64 11.24
CA GLY A 204 13.86 13.19 12.02
C GLY A 204 13.75 11.68 12.05
N THR A 205 12.99 11.20 13.03
CA THR A 205 12.70 9.79 13.22
C THR A 205 11.26 9.59 13.70
N ASN A 206 10.66 8.47 13.31
CA ASN A 206 9.48 7.90 13.95
C ASN A 206 9.89 6.60 14.62
N ILE A 207 9.61 6.46 15.90
CA ILE A 207 9.76 5.20 16.64
C ILE A 207 8.35 4.65 16.84
N LYS A 208 8.12 3.40 16.44
CA LYS A 208 6.79 2.77 16.39
C LYS A 208 6.76 1.49 17.20
N ILE A 209 5.77 1.35 18.06
CA ILE A 209 5.37 0.08 18.66
C ILE A 209 4.35 -0.55 17.74
N LEU A 210 4.54 -1.82 17.41
CA LEU A 210 3.72 -2.58 16.47
C LEU A 210 2.92 -3.63 17.23
N LEU A 211 1.60 -3.65 17.03
CA LEU A 211 0.66 -4.59 17.62
C LEU A 211 -0.02 -5.37 16.49
N GLY A 212 0.41 -6.61 16.26
CA GLY A 212 -0.09 -7.46 15.19
C GLY A 212 -1.40 -8.16 15.58
N PHE A 213 -2.38 -8.17 14.68
CA PHE A 213 -3.66 -8.85 14.84
C PHE A 213 -3.77 -10.07 13.94
N ASP A 214 -3.46 -9.92 12.66
CA ASP A 214 -3.45 -11.02 11.71
C ASP A 214 -2.12 -11.04 10.98
N GLY A 215 -1.64 -12.22 10.68
CA GLY A 215 -0.42 -12.40 9.91
C GLY A 215 -0.37 -13.76 9.25
N GLY A 216 0.24 -13.82 8.08
CA GLY A 216 0.47 -15.08 7.40
C GLY A 216 1.59 -15.00 6.40
N VAL A 217 2.27 -16.13 6.24
CA VAL A 217 3.32 -16.36 5.25
C VAL A 217 3.09 -17.70 4.61
N ILE A 218 3.13 -17.73 3.28
CA ILE A 218 3.15 -18.97 2.50
C ILE A 218 4.43 -18.94 1.66
N ASP A 219 5.28 -19.94 1.83
CA ASP A 219 6.54 -20.11 1.07
C ASP A 219 6.55 -21.49 0.40
N SER A 220 6.20 -21.53 -0.86
CA SER A 220 6.31 -22.75 -1.69
C SER A 220 7.73 -22.86 -2.24
N LYS A 221 8.52 -23.79 -1.68
CA LYS A 221 9.96 -23.97 -1.99
C LYS A 221 10.21 -24.83 -3.22
N HIS A 222 9.28 -25.73 -3.51
CA HIS A 222 9.41 -26.69 -4.62
C HIS A 222 8.23 -26.61 -5.57
N THR A 223 8.46 -27.14 -6.74
CA THR A 223 7.51 -27.31 -7.81
C THR A 223 6.36 -28.21 -7.40
N ILE A 224 5.15 -27.76 -7.59
CA ILE A 224 3.93 -28.53 -7.38
C ILE A 224 3.47 -29.05 -8.74
N TYR A 225 3.35 -30.37 -8.87
CA TYR A 225 2.71 -30.99 -10.03
C TYR A 225 1.24 -31.22 -9.72
N ILE A 226 0.34 -30.65 -10.50
CA ILE A 226 -1.09 -30.88 -10.36
C ILE A 226 -1.58 -31.61 -11.61
N ASN A 227 -2.09 -32.87 -11.50
CA ASN A 227 -2.78 -33.58 -12.55
C ASN A 227 -4.29 -33.44 -12.38
N LYS A 228 -4.94 -32.76 -13.31
CA LYS A 228 -6.39 -32.76 -13.44
C LYS A 228 -6.75 -33.70 -14.61
N LEU A 229 -7.20 -34.90 -14.30
CA LEU A 229 -7.79 -35.79 -15.29
C LEU A 229 -9.28 -35.41 -15.42
N ARG A 230 -9.71 -35.11 -16.63
CA ARG A 230 -11.12 -34.96 -16.97
C ARG A 230 -11.60 -36.28 -17.60
N ASP A 231 -12.53 -36.94 -16.98
CA ASP A 231 -13.23 -38.05 -17.64
C ASP A 231 -14.13 -37.49 -18.74
N ALA A 232 -13.75 -37.76 -19.98
CA ALA A 232 -14.50 -37.29 -21.17
C ALA A 232 -15.83 -38.01 -21.35
N ILE A 233 -16.08 -39.12 -20.65
CA ILE A 233 -17.26 -39.98 -20.89
C ILE A 233 -18.41 -39.61 -19.95
N ASN A 234 -18.14 -39.24 -18.70
CA ASN A 234 -19.18 -39.08 -17.69
C ASN A 234 -19.39 -37.64 -17.19
N SER A 235 -18.73 -36.65 -17.75
CA SER A 235 -18.77 -35.24 -17.30
C SER A 235 -18.45 -35.05 -15.80
N ILE A 236 -17.92 -36.05 -15.13
CA ILE A 236 -17.47 -35.99 -13.74
C ILE A 236 -16.02 -35.53 -13.72
N ASN A 237 -15.78 -34.38 -13.13
CA ASN A 237 -14.43 -33.89 -12.91
C ASN A 237 -13.74 -34.72 -11.81
N ILE A 238 -13.12 -35.81 -12.18
CA ILE A 238 -12.20 -36.53 -11.29
C ILE A 238 -10.90 -35.71 -11.27
N ALA A 239 -10.76 -34.88 -10.27
CA ALA A 239 -9.50 -34.19 -10.01
C ALA A 239 -8.62 -35.09 -9.15
N ASP A 240 -7.91 -35.99 -9.78
CA ASP A 240 -6.76 -36.63 -9.13
C ASP A 240 -5.64 -35.58 -9.12
N ILE A 241 -5.43 -34.95 -7.99
CA ILE A 241 -4.34 -34.00 -7.78
C ILE A 241 -3.18 -34.81 -7.21
N THR A 242 -2.24 -35.16 -8.07
CA THR A 242 -0.96 -35.67 -7.63
C THR A 242 -0.03 -34.48 -7.41
N ALA A 243 0.37 -34.20 -6.19
CA ALA A 243 1.25 -33.09 -5.87
C ALA A 243 2.53 -33.60 -5.21
N ASN A 244 3.67 -33.15 -5.75
CA ASN A 244 4.95 -33.20 -5.03
C ASN A 244 5.23 -31.78 -4.54
N TYR A 245 5.34 -31.58 -3.22
CA TYR A 245 5.38 -30.24 -2.65
C TYR A 245 6.30 -30.13 -1.43
N ASP A 246 6.83 -28.95 -1.22
CA ASP A 246 7.47 -28.49 0.01
C ASP A 246 6.99 -27.05 0.27
N ILE A 247 6.04 -26.91 1.19
CA ILE A 247 5.35 -25.65 1.48
C ILE A 247 5.46 -25.36 2.98
N ASP A 248 6.02 -24.20 3.30
CA ASP A 248 5.88 -23.61 4.63
C ASP A 248 4.65 -22.71 4.64
N ALA A 249 3.79 -22.87 5.63
CA ALA A 249 2.63 -22.03 5.84
C ALA A 249 2.56 -21.63 7.33
N SER A 250 2.55 -20.33 7.56
CA SER A 250 2.44 -19.75 8.91
C SER A 250 1.27 -18.80 8.93
N PHE A 251 0.48 -18.82 9.97
CA PHE A 251 -0.62 -17.86 10.10
C PHE A 251 -1.03 -17.67 11.57
N THR A 252 -1.66 -16.55 11.81
CA THR A 252 -2.40 -16.20 13.01
C THR A 252 -3.51 -15.22 12.66
N THR A 253 -4.57 -15.19 13.46
CA THR A 253 -5.68 -14.26 13.25
C THR A 253 -6.35 -13.89 14.58
N ALA A 254 -6.84 -12.67 14.66
CA ALA A 254 -7.68 -12.18 15.74
C ALA A 254 -9.18 -12.43 15.48
N TYR A 255 -9.54 -13.05 14.36
CA TYR A 255 -10.92 -13.41 14.06
C TYR A 255 -11.32 -14.71 14.77
N ASP A 256 -12.37 -14.62 15.58
CA ASP A 256 -13.00 -15.77 16.22
C ASP A 256 -14.02 -16.41 15.27
N PHE A 257 -13.69 -17.57 14.74
CA PHE A 257 -14.53 -18.30 13.77
C PHE A 257 -15.78 -18.91 14.39
N GLU A 258 -15.75 -19.25 15.68
CA GLU A 258 -16.90 -19.81 16.40
C GLU A 258 -17.98 -18.74 16.62
N ASN A 259 -17.59 -17.59 17.15
CA ASN A 259 -18.47 -16.47 17.43
C ASN A 259 -18.67 -15.53 16.23
N LYS A 260 -17.96 -15.76 15.10
CA LYS A 260 -17.97 -14.93 13.88
C LYS A 260 -17.70 -13.45 14.16
N LYS A 261 -16.76 -13.18 15.07
CA LYS A 261 -16.46 -11.86 15.57
C LYS A 261 -14.97 -11.57 15.50
N TYR A 262 -14.62 -10.36 15.09
CA TYR A 262 -13.25 -9.86 15.16
C TYR A 262 -12.96 -9.35 16.58
N SER A 263 -11.95 -9.91 17.26
CA SER A 263 -11.68 -9.65 18.68
C SER A 263 -10.64 -8.54 18.91
N PHE A 264 -9.92 -8.10 17.89
CA PHE A 264 -8.75 -7.20 18.02
C PHE A 264 -7.72 -7.66 19.06
N LYS A 265 -7.68 -8.97 19.33
CA LYS A 265 -6.71 -9.54 20.26
C LYS A 265 -5.31 -9.44 19.66
N ASN A 266 -4.38 -8.88 20.42
CA ASN A 266 -2.97 -8.83 20.03
C ASN A 266 -2.40 -10.24 19.86
N GLN A 267 -1.94 -10.56 18.67
CA GLN A 267 -1.34 -11.84 18.28
C GLN A 267 0.15 -11.69 17.98
N GLY A 268 0.68 -10.48 17.97
CA GLY A 268 2.10 -10.26 17.67
C GLY A 268 2.57 -8.88 18.09
N GLN A 269 3.87 -8.76 18.33
CA GLN A 269 4.49 -7.50 18.76
C GLN A 269 5.77 -7.23 17.99
N GLY A 270 6.11 -5.95 17.85
CA GLY A 270 7.33 -5.54 17.18
C GLY A 270 7.68 -4.09 17.40
N LEU A 271 8.79 -3.71 16.80
CA LEU A 271 9.25 -2.32 16.75
C LEU A 271 9.48 -1.93 15.30
N GLY A 272 9.15 -0.69 14.99
CA GLY A 272 9.39 -0.06 13.70
C GLY A 272 10.12 1.26 13.86
N LEU A 273 10.91 1.60 12.84
CA LEU A 273 11.69 2.81 12.77
C LEU A 273 11.53 3.44 11.39
N ASP A 274 11.31 4.75 11.37
CA ASP A 274 11.46 5.57 10.16
C ASP A 274 12.56 6.60 10.40
N LEU A 275 13.36 6.88 9.37
CA LEU A 275 14.38 7.90 9.36
C LEU A 275 14.10 8.88 8.23
N GLY A 276 14.32 10.16 8.47
CA GLY A 276 14.15 11.22 7.49
C GLY A 276 15.25 12.24 7.52
N PHE A 277 15.61 12.71 6.34
CA PHE A 277 16.51 13.83 6.14
C PHE A 277 15.92 14.76 5.08
N THR A 278 16.02 16.06 5.33
CA THR A 278 15.62 17.10 4.36
C THR A 278 16.71 18.14 4.26
N TYR A 279 17.05 18.51 3.03
CA TYR A 279 17.90 19.66 2.71
C TYR A 279 17.14 20.63 1.85
N MET A 280 17.15 21.91 2.22
CA MET A 280 16.32 22.94 1.60
C MET A 280 17.12 24.21 1.39
N LYS A 281 16.98 24.82 0.21
CA LYS A 281 17.41 26.19 -0.06
C LYS A 281 16.22 27.12 0.05
N ASN A 282 16.32 28.11 0.93
CA ASN A 282 15.27 29.12 1.10
C ASN A 282 15.18 30.02 -0.13
N ARG A 283 13.99 30.46 -0.46
CA ARG A 283 13.78 31.45 -1.50
C ARG A 283 13.75 32.84 -0.87
N TYR A 284 14.78 33.63 -1.18
CA TYR A 284 14.83 35.03 -0.77
C TYR A 284 13.93 35.87 -1.70
N HIS A 285 12.90 36.48 -1.13
CA HIS A 285 12.22 37.63 -1.70
C HIS A 285 12.38 38.78 -0.71
N GLU A 286 12.91 39.91 -1.14
CA GLU A 286 13.12 41.11 -0.31
C GLU A 286 11.85 41.60 0.41
N ASN A 287 10.66 41.19 -0.03
CA ASN A 287 9.37 41.55 0.53
C ASN A 287 8.50 40.36 0.98
N SER A 288 9.03 39.13 1.08
CA SER A 288 8.21 38.00 1.50
C SER A 288 8.37 37.71 2.99
N GLU A 289 7.32 37.96 3.74
CA GLU A 289 7.18 37.53 5.15
C GLU A 289 7.04 35.99 5.29
N ARG A 290 7.36 35.21 4.22
CA ARG A 290 7.10 33.77 4.15
C ARG A 290 8.38 32.98 4.24
N GLU A 291 8.81 32.67 5.45
CA GLU A 291 10.03 31.89 5.77
C GLU A 291 9.96 30.40 5.30
N TYR A 292 8.79 29.88 4.90
CA TYR A 292 8.62 28.49 4.51
C TYR A 292 8.68 28.24 2.99
N LEU A 293 8.90 29.27 2.19
CA LEU A 293 9.10 29.13 0.76
C LEU A 293 10.53 28.71 0.46
N TYR A 294 10.69 27.58 -0.21
CA TYR A 294 11.99 27.12 -0.67
C TYR A 294 12.14 27.31 -2.17
N ASP A 295 13.36 27.53 -2.64
CA ASP A 295 13.72 27.48 -4.05
C ASP A 295 13.77 26.03 -4.50
N TYR A 296 14.51 25.19 -3.78
CA TYR A 296 14.50 23.75 -3.96
C TYR A 296 14.64 23.01 -2.64
N LYS A 297 14.21 21.75 -2.65
CA LYS A 297 14.21 20.85 -1.50
C LYS A 297 14.56 19.44 -1.95
N ILE A 298 15.38 18.75 -1.18
CA ILE A 298 15.72 17.34 -1.32
C ILE A 298 15.26 16.63 -0.06
N ASP A 299 14.43 15.61 -0.23
CA ASP A 299 13.99 14.73 0.85
C ASP A 299 14.53 13.33 0.64
N VAL A 300 15.01 12.71 1.71
CA VAL A 300 15.39 11.30 1.78
C VAL A 300 14.74 10.69 3.00
N SER A 301 14.03 9.58 2.84
CA SER A 301 13.47 8.85 3.98
C SER A 301 13.58 7.34 3.80
N LEU A 302 13.91 6.65 4.89
CA LEU A 302 13.80 5.20 5.03
C LEU A 302 12.64 4.93 5.97
N LEU A 303 11.60 4.28 5.46
CA LEU A 303 10.36 4.03 6.17
C LEU A 303 10.19 2.54 6.46
N ASP A 304 9.45 2.24 7.53
CA ASP A 304 9.02 0.88 7.84
C ASP A 304 10.20 -0.11 8.03
N PHE A 305 11.29 0.33 8.63
CA PHE A 305 12.36 -0.56 9.07
C PHE A 305 11.94 -1.25 10.36
N GLY A 306 11.61 -2.55 10.31
CA GLY A 306 11.15 -3.31 11.46
C GLY A 306 10.46 -4.60 11.10
N LYS A 307 10.03 -5.34 12.12
CA LYS A 307 9.31 -6.61 11.99
C LYS A 307 8.33 -6.82 13.14
N ILE A 308 7.34 -7.68 12.93
CA ILE A 308 6.39 -8.15 13.92
C ILE A 308 6.65 -9.64 14.16
N ASN A 309 6.81 -10.02 15.40
CA ASN A 309 6.86 -11.41 15.83
C ASN A 309 5.44 -11.84 16.22
N PHE A 310 4.88 -12.77 15.47
CA PHE A 310 3.54 -13.29 15.68
C PHE A 310 3.57 -14.61 16.43
N ASN A 311 2.63 -14.80 17.36
CA ASN A 311 2.29 -16.08 17.93
C ASN A 311 1.29 -16.76 16.99
N GLY A 312 1.64 -17.96 16.48
CA GLY A 312 0.79 -18.69 15.53
C GLY A 312 1.44 -19.94 15.02
N GLU A 313 0.65 -20.83 14.45
CA GLU A 313 1.12 -22.11 13.96
C GLU A 313 1.99 -21.93 12.71
N VAL A 314 3.14 -22.61 12.70
CA VAL A 314 4.04 -22.74 11.56
C VAL A 314 4.01 -24.18 11.10
N HIS A 315 3.49 -24.40 9.91
CA HIS A 315 3.37 -25.72 9.30
C HIS A 315 4.39 -25.90 8.18
N ASN A 316 4.96 -27.10 8.09
CA ASN A 316 5.67 -27.57 6.91
C ASN A 316 4.95 -28.77 6.32
N PHE A 317 4.63 -28.67 5.05
CA PHE A 317 4.03 -29.77 4.28
C PHE A 317 5.03 -30.20 3.23
N LYS A 318 5.56 -31.41 3.37
CA LYS A 318 6.50 -32.02 2.42
C LYS A 318 6.08 -33.45 2.16
N GLY A 319 5.93 -33.80 0.90
CA GLY A 319 5.47 -35.12 0.60
C GLY A 319 5.78 -35.60 -0.80
N ASN A 320 5.69 -36.92 -0.94
CA ASN A 320 5.58 -37.61 -2.21
C ASN A 320 4.16 -37.40 -2.80
N PRO A 321 3.94 -37.73 -4.07
CA PRO A 321 2.62 -37.59 -4.70
C PRO A 321 1.50 -38.14 -3.84
N ILE A 322 0.52 -37.32 -3.51
CA ILE A 322 -0.67 -37.71 -2.75
C ILE A 322 -1.89 -37.53 -3.65
N PHE A 323 -2.74 -38.55 -3.69
CA PHE A 323 -4.05 -38.44 -4.32
C PHE A 323 -4.96 -37.58 -3.44
N LEU A 324 -5.25 -36.37 -3.87
CA LEU A 324 -6.21 -35.49 -3.20
C LEU A 324 -7.61 -35.65 -3.85
N SER A 325 -8.09 -36.89 -3.97
CA SER A 325 -9.35 -37.23 -4.64
C SER A 325 -10.60 -36.61 -4.01
N SER A 326 -10.50 -35.97 -2.84
CA SER A 326 -11.64 -35.39 -2.13
C SER A 326 -11.30 -34.06 -1.46
N TYR A 327 -10.61 -33.18 -2.17
CA TYR A 327 -10.36 -31.82 -1.69
C TYR A 327 -11.68 -31.04 -1.67
N LYS A 328 -12.25 -30.88 -0.48
CA LYS A 328 -13.28 -29.86 -0.25
C LYS A 328 -12.55 -28.55 0.06
N PRO A 329 -12.69 -27.51 -0.76
CA PRO A 329 -12.18 -26.21 -0.41
C PRO A 329 -12.81 -25.76 0.92
N PHE A 330 -12.19 -24.78 1.57
CA PHE A 330 -12.68 -24.21 2.83
C PHE A 330 -14.20 -24.18 2.89
N GLY A 331 -14.78 -25.03 3.75
CA GLY A 331 -16.19 -24.91 4.08
C GLY A 331 -16.40 -23.55 4.77
N LYS A 332 -17.59 -22.97 4.65
CA LYS A 332 -17.92 -21.67 5.24
C LYS A 332 -17.63 -21.53 6.75
N ASN A 333 -17.33 -22.63 7.42
CA ASN A 333 -17.23 -22.71 8.89
C ASN A 333 -15.85 -23.15 9.41
N ASN A 334 -14.88 -23.43 8.54
CA ASN A 334 -13.60 -23.94 9.00
C ASN A 334 -12.61 -22.81 9.23
N SER A 335 -11.96 -22.82 10.37
CA SER A 335 -10.83 -21.93 10.66
C SER A 335 -9.60 -22.30 9.80
N PRO A 336 -8.66 -21.38 9.57
CA PRO A 336 -7.38 -21.71 8.94
C PRO A 336 -6.62 -22.83 9.67
N SER A 337 -6.69 -22.89 11.00
CA SER A 337 -6.08 -23.95 11.80
C SER A 337 -6.68 -25.33 11.48
N GLU A 338 -8.01 -25.46 11.47
CA GLU A 338 -8.68 -26.69 11.08
C GLU A 338 -8.32 -27.15 9.67
N PHE A 339 -8.19 -26.19 8.73
CA PHE A 339 -7.73 -26.49 7.39
C PHE A 339 -6.32 -27.07 7.39
N MET A 340 -5.36 -26.44 8.08
CA MET A 340 -3.98 -26.91 8.17
C MET A 340 -3.89 -28.26 8.88
N GLN A 341 -4.65 -28.47 9.94
CA GLN A 341 -4.75 -29.76 10.63
C GLN A 341 -5.30 -30.84 9.71
N SER A 342 -6.34 -30.54 8.93
CA SER A 342 -6.88 -31.50 7.95
C SER A 342 -5.87 -31.85 6.86
N MET A 343 -5.07 -30.89 6.42
CA MET A 343 -3.95 -31.12 5.52
C MET A 343 -2.87 -31.98 6.16
N SER A 344 -2.50 -31.71 7.43
CA SER A 344 -1.55 -32.53 8.19
C SER A 344 -2.02 -33.98 8.31
N GLN A 345 -3.30 -34.19 8.61
CA GLN A 345 -3.89 -35.53 8.67
C GLN A 345 -3.78 -36.26 7.33
N LYS A 346 -3.99 -35.56 6.21
CA LYS A 346 -3.89 -36.16 4.86
C LYS A 346 -2.45 -36.48 4.45
N VAL A 347 -1.51 -35.60 4.79
CA VAL A 347 -0.09 -35.73 4.43
C VAL A 347 0.64 -36.73 5.31
N TYR A 348 0.40 -36.66 6.61
CA TYR A 348 1.19 -37.36 7.62
C TYR A 348 0.40 -38.41 8.43
N GLY A 349 -0.92 -38.49 8.23
CA GLY A 349 -1.77 -39.37 9.05
C GLY A 349 -2.01 -38.85 10.47
N ASN A 350 -1.58 -37.64 10.80
CA ASN A 350 -1.69 -37.01 12.11
C ASN A 350 -2.01 -35.53 11.98
N LEU A 351 -2.89 -34.99 12.85
CA LEU A 351 -3.38 -33.60 12.78
C LEU A 351 -2.30 -32.55 13.06
N THR A 352 -1.28 -32.87 13.85
CA THR A 352 -0.30 -31.90 14.37
C THR A 352 1.12 -32.13 13.85
N GLN A 353 1.38 -33.18 13.09
CA GLN A 353 2.75 -33.54 12.65
C GLN A 353 3.38 -32.49 11.71
N SER A 354 2.56 -31.71 11.01
CA SER A 354 3.06 -30.59 10.17
C SER A 354 3.57 -29.40 10.98
N ILE A 355 3.20 -29.28 12.28
CA ILE A 355 3.57 -28.13 13.11
C ILE A 355 5.06 -28.20 13.43
N GLN A 356 5.80 -27.15 13.05
CA GLN A 356 7.24 -27.02 13.29
C GLN A 356 7.54 -25.99 14.38
N ASN A 357 6.73 -24.94 14.50
CA ASN A 357 6.89 -23.87 15.48
C ASN A 357 5.55 -23.20 15.77
N GLN A 358 5.50 -22.40 16.84
CA GLN A 358 4.33 -21.60 17.23
C GLN A 358 4.61 -20.09 17.18
N GLU A 359 5.71 -19.70 16.58
CA GLU A 359 6.09 -18.30 16.37
C GLU A 359 6.66 -18.10 14.96
N PHE A 360 6.35 -16.97 14.35
CA PHE A 360 6.92 -16.56 13.06
C PHE A 360 7.03 -15.05 12.98
N GLU A 361 7.90 -14.57 12.08
CA GLU A 361 8.13 -13.14 11.89
C GLU A 361 7.70 -12.67 10.50
N ILE A 362 7.16 -11.45 10.46
CA ILE A 362 6.85 -10.73 9.23
C ILE A 362 7.54 -9.37 9.28
N GLY A 363 8.41 -9.11 8.29
CA GLY A 363 9.05 -7.80 8.12
C GLY A 363 8.08 -6.77 7.58
N LEU A 364 8.18 -5.53 8.07
CA LEU A 364 7.47 -4.39 7.51
C LEU A 364 7.91 -4.13 6.05
N PRO A 365 7.10 -3.44 5.24
CA PRO A 365 7.43 -3.15 3.85
C PRO A 365 8.40 -1.98 3.73
N THR A 366 9.66 -2.20 4.09
CA THR A 366 10.69 -1.16 4.12
C THR A 366 10.86 -0.48 2.76
N MET A 367 10.75 0.87 2.76
CA MET A 367 10.82 1.71 1.57
C MET A 367 11.87 2.81 1.73
N LEU A 368 12.71 2.98 0.71
CA LEU A 368 13.57 4.15 0.54
C LEU A 368 12.87 5.14 -0.39
N ASN A 369 12.61 6.35 0.09
CA ASN A 369 12.06 7.42 -0.72
C ASN A 369 13.10 8.52 -0.91
N ILE A 370 13.23 9.00 -2.15
CA ILE A 370 14.07 10.14 -2.50
C ILE A 370 13.24 11.05 -3.38
N SER A 371 13.20 12.34 -3.07
CA SER A 371 12.54 13.33 -3.92
C SER A 371 13.31 14.63 -4.02
N PHE A 372 13.16 15.28 -5.18
CA PHE A 372 13.63 16.62 -5.44
C PHE A 372 12.42 17.49 -5.81
N SER A 373 12.27 18.60 -5.11
CA SER A 373 11.18 19.55 -5.32
C SER A 373 11.74 20.94 -5.63
N LYS A 374 11.21 21.59 -6.66
CA LYS A 374 11.57 22.95 -7.03
C LYS A 374 10.32 23.83 -7.07
N SER A 375 10.45 25.03 -6.50
CA SER A 375 9.43 26.06 -6.62
C SER A 375 9.42 26.62 -8.04
N THR A 376 8.26 26.64 -8.68
CA THR A 376 8.04 27.24 -10.00
C THR A 376 7.39 28.62 -9.90
N SER A 377 6.66 28.87 -8.83
CA SER A 377 6.16 30.18 -8.41
C SER A 377 5.91 30.21 -6.90
N ASP A 378 5.32 31.27 -6.36
CA ASP A 378 5.17 31.45 -4.90
C ASP A 378 4.43 30.32 -4.16
N ASN A 379 3.51 29.64 -4.82
CA ASN A 379 2.73 28.58 -4.20
C ASN A 379 2.72 27.30 -5.04
N THR A 380 3.50 27.25 -6.15
CA THR A 380 3.54 26.10 -7.05
C THR A 380 4.89 25.40 -7.00
N TYR A 381 4.84 24.08 -6.98
CA TYR A 381 6.00 23.23 -6.84
C TYR A 381 5.96 22.08 -7.83
N LEU A 382 7.08 21.83 -8.46
CA LEU A 382 7.31 20.65 -9.28
C LEU A 382 8.22 19.69 -8.49
N THR A 383 7.74 18.48 -8.25
CA THR A 383 8.48 17.45 -7.51
C THR A 383 8.65 16.21 -8.36
N GLY A 384 9.87 15.71 -8.46
CA GLY A 384 10.17 14.38 -8.98
C GLY A 384 10.67 13.48 -7.85
N GLY A 385 10.30 12.22 -7.84
CA GLY A 385 10.73 11.32 -6.78
C GLY A 385 10.65 9.84 -7.15
N ILE A 386 11.30 9.04 -6.32
CA ILE A 386 11.34 7.58 -6.40
C ILE A 386 11.04 6.99 -5.02
N SER A 387 10.24 5.94 -5.01
CA SER A 387 9.99 5.08 -3.86
C SER A 387 10.43 3.67 -4.23
N GLN A 388 11.44 3.18 -3.53
CA GLN A 388 12.09 1.90 -3.80
C GLN A 388 11.92 0.97 -2.61
N ARG A 389 11.33 -0.21 -2.81
CA ARG A 389 11.30 -1.27 -1.81
C ARG A 389 12.71 -1.77 -1.51
N VAL A 390 13.00 -1.95 -0.21
CA VAL A 390 14.26 -2.49 0.29
C VAL A 390 13.94 -3.75 1.12
N PRO A 391 14.01 -4.94 0.54
CA PRO A 391 13.70 -6.19 1.25
C PRO A 391 14.84 -6.52 2.24
N ILE A 392 14.63 -6.25 3.53
CA ILE A 392 15.62 -6.49 4.58
C ILE A 392 15.37 -7.80 5.28
N PHE A 393 14.11 -8.12 5.56
CA PHE A 393 13.72 -9.32 6.30
C PHE A 393 13.26 -10.43 5.35
N LYS A 394 13.41 -11.68 5.77
CA LYS A 394 13.09 -12.86 4.96
C LYS A 394 11.63 -12.91 4.50
N ASN A 395 10.69 -12.50 5.35
CA ASN A 395 9.25 -12.52 5.11
C ASN A 395 8.68 -11.09 5.08
N SER A 396 9.36 -10.16 4.41
CA SER A 396 8.88 -8.78 4.32
C SER A 396 7.58 -8.68 3.51
N LEU A 397 6.66 -7.88 4.02
CA LEU A 397 5.52 -7.40 3.26
C LEU A 397 6.01 -6.67 2.01
N LYS A 398 5.22 -6.73 0.94
CA LYS A 398 5.60 -6.12 -0.33
C LYS A 398 4.70 -4.94 -0.65
N LYS A 399 5.34 -3.81 -0.95
CA LYS A 399 4.76 -2.66 -1.65
C LYS A 399 5.40 -2.54 -3.02
N ALA A 400 4.69 -1.92 -3.97
CA ALA A 400 5.25 -1.66 -5.29
C ALA A 400 6.30 -0.55 -5.24
N ASN A 401 7.26 -0.63 -6.15
CA ASN A 401 8.17 0.48 -6.42
C ASN A 401 7.45 1.56 -7.23
N ASN A 402 7.90 2.81 -7.13
CA ASN A 402 7.28 3.89 -7.87
C ASN A 402 8.30 4.98 -8.26
N ILE A 403 8.15 5.56 -9.44
CA ILE A 403 8.78 6.82 -9.84
C ILE A 403 7.69 7.79 -10.26
N TYR A 404 7.80 9.05 -9.84
CA TYR A 404 6.71 9.99 -10.04
C TYR A 404 7.17 11.42 -10.31
N ILE A 405 6.28 12.18 -10.91
CA ILE A 405 6.33 13.64 -11.01
C ILE A 405 5.01 14.16 -10.44
N ASN A 406 5.08 15.20 -9.60
CA ASN A 406 3.93 15.86 -9.00
C ASN A 406 4.03 17.36 -9.25
N TYR A 407 2.94 17.97 -9.70
CA TYR A 407 2.81 19.41 -9.84
C TYR A 407 1.69 19.89 -8.92
N GLY A 408 2.02 20.70 -7.92
CA GLY A 408 1.12 21.11 -6.88
C GLY A 408 1.08 22.61 -6.65
N TYR A 409 -0.12 23.13 -6.41
CA TYR A 409 -0.38 24.46 -5.88
C TYR A 409 -0.81 24.34 -4.43
N TYR A 410 0.00 24.86 -3.50
CA TYR A 410 -0.23 24.71 -2.07
C TYR A 410 -0.23 26.05 -1.37
N LYS A 411 -1.39 26.43 -0.84
CA LYS A 411 -1.63 27.63 -0.03
C LYS A 411 -2.34 27.25 1.26
N ASP A 412 -2.36 28.13 2.25
CA ASP A 412 -2.87 27.87 3.60
C ASP A 412 -4.22 27.15 3.61
N PHE A 413 -5.22 27.68 2.90
CA PHE A 413 -6.57 27.13 2.86
C PHE A 413 -6.81 26.11 1.75
N ILE A 414 -6.12 26.21 0.63
CA ILE A 414 -6.35 25.38 -0.55
C ILE A 414 -5.06 24.69 -1.02
N GLY A 415 -5.15 23.41 -1.33
CA GLY A 415 -4.14 22.62 -2.00
C GLY A 415 -4.75 21.93 -3.21
N LEU A 416 -4.07 22.02 -4.36
CA LEU A 416 -4.46 21.35 -5.60
C LEU A 416 -3.21 20.71 -6.17
N ALA A 417 -3.28 19.45 -6.57
CA ALA A 417 -2.15 18.84 -7.24
C ALA A 417 -2.58 17.78 -8.24
N THR A 418 -1.68 17.51 -9.16
CA THR A 418 -1.76 16.41 -10.09
C THR A 418 -0.44 15.67 -10.11
N SER A 419 -0.50 14.36 -10.26
CA SER A 419 0.69 13.51 -10.33
C SER A 419 0.64 12.60 -11.55
N PHE A 420 1.81 12.29 -12.05
CA PHE A 420 2.03 11.22 -13.00
C PHE A 420 3.08 10.29 -12.43
N SER A 421 2.83 8.99 -12.47
CA SER A 421 3.76 8.02 -11.92
C SER A 421 3.89 6.77 -12.79
N LEU A 422 4.99 6.04 -12.60
CA LEU A 422 5.22 4.71 -13.15
C LEU A 422 5.24 3.71 -11.99
N TYR A 423 4.09 3.09 -11.74
CA TYR A 423 3.91 2.08 -10.72
C TYR A 423 4.67 0.80 -11.06
N ASN A 424 5.39 0.27 -10.10
CA ASN A 424 6.32 -0.85 -10.27
C ASN A 424 7.27 -0.65 -11.47
N TYR A 425 7.63 0.62 -11.76
CA TYR A 425 8.45 1.09 -12.89
C TYR A 425 7.91 0.75 -14.30
N LYS A 426 6.66 0.31 -14.41
CA LYS A 426 6.10 -0.20 -15.66
C LYS A 426 4.77 0.42 -16.04
N ILE A 427 3.96 0.75 -15.05
CA ILE A 427 2.54 1.03 -15.24
C ILE A 427 2.29 2.51 -15.01
N PRO A 428 1.95 3.28 -16.09
CA PRO A 428 1.71 4.72 -15.96
C PRO A 428 0.42 4.99 -15.20
N GLN A 429 0.41 6.08 -14.42
CA GLN A 429 -0.72 6.48 -13.57
C GLN A 429 -0.87 7.98 -13.56
N PHE A 430 -2.13 8.42 -13.37
CA PHE A 430 -2.48 9.82 -13.24
C PHE A 430 -3.27 10.05 -11.96
N GLY A 431 -2.72 10.87 -11.09
CA GLY A 431 -3.32 11.22 -9.80
C GLY A 431 -3.87 12.62 -9.74
N GLY A 432 -4.76 12.83 -8.80
CA GLY A 432 -5.34 14.12 -8.47
C GLY A 432 -5.56 14.27 -6.97
N TYR A 433 -5.41 15.50 -6.48
CA TYR A 433 -5.52 15.84 -5.06
C TYR A 433 -6.15 17.21 -4.89
N ILE A 434 -7.03 17.30 -3.90
CA ILE A 434 -7.62 18.55 -3.44
C ILE A 434 -7.61 18.59 -1.91
N ARG A 435 -7.23 19.75 -1.36
CA ARG A 435 -7.40 20.11 0.05
C ARG A 435 -8.11 21.44 0.15
N ILE A 436 -9.14 21.50 1.02
CA ILE A 436 -9.88 22.71 1.33
C ILE A 436 -9.93 22.81 2.87
N GLY A 437 -9.23 23.78 3.43
CA GLY A 437 -9.03 23.85 4.87
C GLY A 437 -8.40 22.56 5.41
N GLY A 438 -9.09 21.91 6.35
CA GLY A 438 -8.65 20.65 6.94
C GLY A 438 -9.08 19.39 6.20
N LEU A 439 -10.01 19.48 5.25
CA LEU A 439 -10.46 18.33 4.47
C LEU A 439 -9.55 18.13 3.26
N TYR A 440 -9.09 16.90 3.04
CA TYR A 440 -8.39 16.52 1.81
C TYR A 440 -8.92 15.23 1.23
N LEU A 441 -8.87 15.15 -0.09
CA LEU A 441 -9.24 13.99 -0.89
C LEU A 441 -8.24 13.84 -2.03
N GLY A 442 -7.93 12.61 -2.39
CA GLY A 442 -7.06 12.35 -3.53
C GLY A 442 -7.06 10.90 -3.97
N SER A 443 -6.39 10.70 -5.07
CA SER A 443 -6.10 9.39 -5.65
C SER A 443 -4.85 9.51 -6.49
N ASP A 444 -3.94 8.57 -6.37
CA ASP A 444 -2.82 8.48 -7.29
C ASP A 444 -3.22 7.78 -8.59
N ASN A 445 -4.44 7.20 -8.63
CA ASN A 445 -5.04 6.55 -9.80
C ASN A 445 -6.50 7.02 -10.00
N LEU A 446 -6.64 8.27 -10.40
CA LEU A 446 -7.93 8.97 -10.47
C LEU A 446 -8.88 8.41 -11.55
N LEU A 447 -8.34 8.01 -12.70
CA LEU A 447 -9.17 7.62 -13.85
C LEU A 447 -10.12 6.43 -13.56
N PRO A 448 -9.69 5.32 -12.95
CA PRO A 448 -10.58 4.21 -12.60
C PRO A 448 -11.66 4.56 -11.58
N LEU A 449 -11.45 5.58 -10.74
CA LEU A 449 -12.48 6.00 -9.79
C LEU A 449 -13.71 6.57 -10.49
N ILE A 450 -13.49 7.41 -11.50
CA ILE A 450 -14.53 8.27 -12.09
C ILE A 450 -14.97 7.74 -13.46
N ILE A 451 -13.99 7.35 -14.29
CA ILE A 451 -14.21 6.99 -15.69
C ILE A 451 -14.42 5.49 -15.82
N LYS A 452 -15.45 5.11 -16.58
CA LYS A 452 -15.74 3.71 -16.91
C LYS A 452 -14.56 3.09 -17.67
N GLN A 453 -13.95 2.08 -17.06
CA GLN A 453 -12.83 1.34 -17.62
C GLN A 453 -13.33 0.10 -18.38
N ARG A 454 -12.69 -0.20 -19.52
CA ARG A 454 -12.93 -1.46 -20.22
C ARG A 454 -12.61 -2.68 -19.33
N LYS A 455 -11.55 -2.57 -18.52
CA LYS A 455 -11.11 -3.58 -17.56
C LYS A 455 -10.73 -2.86 -16.26
N LEU A 456 -11.63 -2.84 -15.28
CA LEU A 456 -11.38 -2.30 -13.97
C LEU A 456 -10.69 -3.34 -13.08
N HIS A 457 -9.44 -3.13 -12.71
CA HIS A 457 -8.66 -4.08 -11.93
C HIS A 457 -7.77 -3.41 -10.86
N SER A 458 -7.96 -2.11 -10.69
CA SER A 458 -7.23 -1.32 -9.70
C SER A 458 -8.06 -0.14 -9.25
N PHE A 459 -7.82 0.28 -8.03
CA PHE A 459 -8.32 1.54 -7.49
C PHE A 459 -7.37 2.04 -6.41
N ASP A 460 -7.43 3.34 -6.18
CA ASP A 460 -6.71 4.06 -5.15
C ASP A 460 -7.55 5.24 -4.72
N PHE A 461 -7.67 5.45 -3.44
CA PHE A 461 -8.39 6.58 -2.86
C PHE A 461 -7.87 6.88 -1.47
N TYR A 462 -7.56 8.14 -1.21
CA TYR A 462 -7.21 8.60 0.12
C TYR A 462 -7.99 9.86 0.50
N PHE A 463 -8.25 10.00 1.78
CA PHE A 463 -9.00 11.12 2.34
C PHE A 463 -8.53 11.40 3.77
N GLY A 464 -8.90 12.56 4.28
CA GLY A 464 -8.74 12.84 5.69
C GLY A 464 -9.29 14.20 6.11
N LEU A 465 -9.43 14.30 7.42
CA LEU A 465 -9.88 15.50 8.11
C LEU A 465 -8.87 15.85 9.18
N LYS A 466 -8.36 17.08 9.12
CA LYS A 466 -7.35 17.59 10.05
C LYS A 466 -7.69 19.00 10.53
N LEU A 467 -7.11 19.39 11.64
CA LEU A 467 -7.20 20.74 12.20
C LEU A 467 -5.80 21.34 12.25
N PHE A 468 -5.69 22.56 11.78
CA PHE A 468 -4.51 23.39 11.86
C PHE A 468 -4.93 24.88 11.79
N PRO A 469 -4.09 25.84 12.17
CA PRO A 469 -4.50 27.25 12.27
C PRO A 469 -4.57 27.94 10.88
N PHE A 470 -5.37 27.40 9.93
CA PHE A 470 -5.56 27.98 8.60
C PHE A 470 -6.41 29.28 8.61
N TRP A 471 -7.13 29.54 9.70
CA TRP A 471 -7.94 30.75 9.90
C TRP A 471 -7.17 31.94 10.50
N ASN A 472 -5.94 31.72 10.95
CA ASN A 472 -5.18 32.73 11.67
C ASN A 472 -4.16 33.40 10.75
N ASN A 473 -4.57 34.51 10.10
CA ASN A 473 -3.66 35.33 9.28
C ASN A 473 -2.46 35.91 10.09
N ASP A 474 -2.58 35.96 11.43
CA ASP A 474 -1.50 36.40 12.31
C ASP A 474 -0.39 35.35 12.52
N ALA A 475 -0.57 34.10 12.07
CA ALA A 475 0.52 33.12 12.00
C ALA A 475 1.67 33.64 11.12
N LYS A 476 1.39 34.55 10.19
CA LYS A 476 2.38 35.20 9.32
C LYS A 476 3.23 36.25 10.07
N ARG A 477 2.74 36.83 11.17
CA ARG A 477 3.43 37.89 11.90
C ARG A 477 4.29 37.42 13.09
N ARG A 478 4.10 36.20 13.58
CA ARG A 478 4.69 35.77 14.87
C ARG A 478 6.03 35.06 14.78
N TRP A 479 6.56 34.83 13.58
CA TRP A 479 7.88 34.23 13.37
C TRP A 479 8.99 35.23 13.00
N LYS A 480 8.78 36.52 13.21
CA LYS A 480 9.96 37.39 13.28
C LYS A 480 10.79 36.88 14.45
N SER A 481 11.85 36.12 14.10
CA SER A 481 12.85 35.72 15.06
C SER A 481 13.33 36.98 15.79
N LYS A 482 13.14 37.03 17.08
CA LYS A 482 13.97 37.80 17.96
C LYS A 482 15.35 37.11 18.05
N CYS A 483 15.94 36.84 16.94
CA CYS A 483 17.35 36.41 16.82
C CYS A 483 18.05 37.54 16.11
N CYS A 484 18.55 38.48 16.86
CA CYS A 484 19.45 39.57 16.59
C CYS A 484 18.90 40.85 17.25
N ASP A 485 18.95 40.90 18.55
CA ASP A 485 19.29 42.06 19.33
C ASP A 485 20.33 41.63 20.38
#